data_a9518c648aa7136cbae650a2c2727723
#
_entry.id   a9518c648aa7136cbae650a2c2727723
#
_cell.length_a   1.000
_cell.length_b   1.000
_cell.length_c   1.000
_cell.angle_alpha   90.00
_cell.angle_beta   90.00
_cell.angle_gamma   90.00
#
_symmetry.space_group_name_H-M   'P 1'
#
loop_
_entity.id
_entity.type
_entity.pdbx_description
1 polymer ?
#
loop_
_entity_poly.entity_id
_entity_poly.type
_entity_poly.pdbx_seq_one_letter_code
_entity_poly.pdbx_strand_id
1 'polypeptide(L)'
;MPDFGAAELDAFRAEARGWLEANFPPSLKRNTDAPADPEAAETPSADAELWRRRMGEKGWGVPTWPAEYGGGGLTAAEARVLRDEMERLGAFNPIGGMGVGMFGPTLLEYGNEAQIAEHIPRIARGEVRWCQGFSEPGSGSDLASLQTKAEDKGDHFLINGQKIWTSGAQFADMCFCLVRTDPKAKKHEGISFLMIDMHQPGVEARPIRLINDTTPFCETFFTDATAPKANLVGPLNGGWTIAKRLLQFERQGIGSAQRAGQGGPGVLAGPPVHDLAKAYVGVDDRGRLADADLRARITHHLMEARAHALTGERIALEARSNRGPSATSSIMKNAGTMIRKERAELAVEILGHQGFGWVGEDFSDYELNAIRVMLRSKSGTIAGGSQEVQNNIIAKRILGLPDTTHST
;
A
#
# COMPACT_ATOMS: atom_id res chain seq x y z
N MET A 1 -4.40 -20.18 32.23
CA MET A 1 -3.05 -19.65 32.05
C MET A 1 -3.06 -18.26 32.66
N PRO A 2 -2.10 -17.89 33.52
CA PRO A 2 -2.05 -16.50 34.02
C PRO A 2 -1.82 -15.57 32.85
N ASP A 3 -2.61 -14.51 32.80
CA ASP A 3 -2.67 -13.51 31.73
C ASP A 3 -1.50 -12.52 31.91
N PHE A 4 -0.28 -12.97 31.57
CA PHE A 4 0.90 -12.13 31.62
C PHE A 4 0.80 -11.06 30.51
N GLY A 5 0.42 -9.82 30.89
CA GLY A 5 0.34 -8.67 30.00
C GLY A 5 -1.02 -8.03 29.84
N ALA A 6 -2.12 -8.61 30.33
CA ALA A 6 -3.44 -7.98 30.22
C ALA A 6 -3.50 -6.66 30.99
N ALA A 7 -3.00 -6.61 32.22
CA ALA A 7 -2.99 -5.40 33.02
C ALA A 7 -2.12 -4.28 32.41
N GLU A 8 -0.99 -4.62 31.79
CA GLU A 8 -0.11 -3.68 31.10
C GLU A 8 -0.79 -3.13 29.82
N LEU A 9 -1.47 -4.00 29.06
CA LEU A 9 -2.23 -3.58 27.88
C LEU A 9 -3.46 -2.73 28.23
N ASP A 10 -4.10 -2.98 29.37
CA ASP A 10 -5.21 -2.16 29.87
C ASP A 10 -4.72 -0.78 30.32
N ALA A 11 -3.57 -0.69 30.98
CA ALA A 11 -2.93 0.57 31.32
C ALA A 11 -2.56 1.37 30.06
N PHE A 12 -1.94 0.72 29.09
CA PHE A 12 -1.61 1.34 27.79
C PHE A 12 -2.88 1.77 27.04
N ARG A 13 -3.95 0.98 27.08
CA ARG A 13 -5.26 1.36 26.49
C ARG A 13 -5.79 2.65 27.07
N ALA A 14 -5.72 2.79 28.40
CA ALA A 14 -6.16 4.01 29.09
C ALA A 14 -5.30 5.21 28.69
N GLU A 15 -3.97 5.06 28.63
CA GLU A 15 -3.04 6.09 28.14
C GLU A 15 -3.37 6.50 26.71
N ALA A 16 -3.48 5.51 25.79
CA ALA A 16 -3.75 5.75 24.38
C ALA A 16 -5.07 6.50 24.19
N ARG A 17 -6.12 6.07 24.89
CA ARG A 17 -7.43 6.72 24.86
C ARG A 17 -7.35 8.17 25.31
N GLY A 18 -6.79 8.42 26.50
CA GLY A 18 -6.69 9.77 27.05
C GLY A 18 -5.87 10.70 26.16
N TRP A 19 -4.76 10.21 25.60
CA TRP A 19 -3.94 11.01 24.71
C TRP A 19 -4.67 11.33 23.38
N LEU A 20 -5.33 10.33 22.77
CA LEU A 20 -6.07 10.52 21.53
C LEU A 20 -7.23 11.51 21.72
N GLU A 21 -8.01 11.38 22.77
CA GLU A 21 -9.13 12.30 23.09
C GLU A 21 -8.65 13.74 23.32
N ALA A 22 -7.48 13.92 23.93
CA ALA A 22 -6.90 15.25 24.18
C ALA A 22 -6.24 15.87 22.95
N ASN A 23 -5.78 15.08 21.98
CA ASN A 23 -4.91 15.56 20.90
C ASN A 23 -5.50 15.47 19.49
N PHE A 24 -6.50 14.61 19.26
CA PHE A 24 -7.11 14.47 17.93
C PHE A 24 -8.07 15.61 17.63
N PRO A 25 -7.86 16.39 16.55
CA PRO A 25 -8.76 17.49 16.18
C PRO A 25 -10.15 16.96 15.80
N PRO A 26 -11.24 17.40 16.44
CA PRO A 26 -12.59 16.91 16.14
C PRO A 26 -13.04 17.15 14.69
N SER A 27 -12.52 18.19 14.04
CA SER A 27 -12.79 18.53 12.63
C SER A 27 -12.33 17.44 11.64
N LEU A 28 -11.37 16.60 12.06
CA LEU A 28 -10.82 15.50 11.24
C LEU A 28 -11.53 14.17 11.48
N LYS A 29 -12.54 14.13 12.35
CA LYS A 29 -13.27 12.90 12.62
C LYS A 29 -13.89 12.41 11.33
N ARG A 30 -13.47 11.21 10.87
CA ARG A 30 -13.96 10.63 9.64
C ARG A 30 -15.47 10.43 9.74
N ASN A 31 -16.19 11.00 8.79
CA ASN A 31 -17.52 10.53 8.46
C ASN A 31 -17.34 9.19 7.75
N THR A 32 -17.74 8.09 8.38
CA THR A 32 -17.62 6.73 7.84
C THR A 32 -18.42 6.55 6.55
N ASP A 33 -19.33 7.48 6.25
CA ASP A 33 -20.23 7.42 5.10
C ASP A 33 -19.68 8.20 3.88
N ALA A 34 -18.63 9.00 4.05
CA ALA A 34 -18.00 9.72 2.95
C ALA A 34 -16.75 8.97 2.47
N PRO A 35 -16.66 8.58 1.18
CA PRO A 35 -15.43 8.06 0.61
C PRO A 35 -14.39 9.19 0.62
N ALA A 36 -13.35 9.05 1.45
CA ALA A 36 -12.18 9.89 1.32
C ALA A 36 -11.52 9.56 -0.02
N ASP A 37 -11.44 10.51 -0.95
CA ASP A 37 -10.53 10.41 -2.09
C ASP A 37 -9.10 10.60 -1.55
N PRO A 38 -8.32 9.53 -1.39
CA PRO A 38 -6.97 9.63 -0.85
C PRO A 38 -5.99 10.25 -1.86
N GLU A 39 -6.46 10.55 -3.06
CA GLU A 39 -5.70 11.11 -4.17
C GLU A 39 -6.05 12.57 -4.46
N ALA A 40 -7.07 13.11 -3.80
CA ALA A 40 -7.30 14.54 -3.78
C ALA A 40 -6.13 15.18 -3.04
N ALA A 41 -5.19 15.74 -3.80
CA ALA A 41 -4.08 16.52 -3.27
C ALA A 41 -4.61 17.90 -2.83
N GLU A 42 -5.47 17.91 -1.85
CA GLU A 42 -5.79 19.13 -1.13
C GLU A 42 -4.57 19.49 -0.27
N THR A 43 -4.24 20.76 -0.26
CA THR A 43 -3.30 21.30 0.74
C THR A 43 -3.83 20.88 2.11
N PRO A 44 -3.06 20.16 2.93
CA PRO A 44 -3.54 19.68 4.21
C PRO A 44 -4.10 20.82 5.04
N SER A 45 -5.25 20.63 5.67
CA SER A 45 -5.79 21.63 6.59
C SER A 45 -4.84 21.85 7.77
N ALA A 46 -4.95 23.00 8.43
CA ALA A 46 -4.14 23.29 9.63
C ALA A 46 -4.29 22.19 10.71
N ASP A 47 -5.50 21.64 10.85
CA ASP A 47 -5.76 20.55 11.79
C ASP A 47 -5.12 19.23 11.32
N ALA A 48 -5.07 18.95 10.03
CA ALA A 48 -4.39 17.77 9.50
C ALA A 48 -2.87 17.86 9.72
N GLU A 49 -2.27 19.04 9.52
CA GLU A 49 -0.86 19.28 9.80
C GLU A 49 -0.54 19.20 11.30
N LEU A 50 -1.43 19.75 12.15
CA LEU A 50 -1.32 19.66 13.60
C LEU A 50 -1.38 18.19 14.05
N TRP A 51 -2.31 17.41 13.50
CA TRP A 51 -2.45 16.00 13.82
C TRP A 51 -1.24 15.18 13.38
N ARG A 52 -0.74 15.40 12.17
CA ARG A 52 0.48 14.76 11.68
C ARG A 52 1.66 15.03 12.60
N ARG A 53 1.89 16.29 12.99
CA ARG A 53 2.98 16.68 13.90
C ARG A 53 2.85 16.00 15.26
N ARG A 54 1.66 16.03 15.88
CA ARG A 54 1.43 15.39 17.19
C ARG A 54 1.70 13.88 17.15
N MET A 55 1.22 13.19 16.12
CA MET A 55 1.47 11.76 15.93
C MET A 55 2.94 11.47 15.71
N GLY A 56 3.65 12.30 14.95
CA GLY A 56 5.08 12.17 14.72
C GLY A 56 5.90 12.40 15.98
N GLU A 57 5.62 13.47 16.74
CA GLU A 57 6.29 13.78 18.01
C GLU A 57 6.09 12.70 19.07
N LYS A 58 4.90 12.10 19.13
CA LYS A 58 4.60 10.95 20.03
C LYS A 58 5.22 9.63 19.53
N GLY A 59 5.71 9.56 18.29
CA GLY A 59 6.21 8.34 17.63
C GLY A 59 5.10 7.36 17.21
N TRP A 60 3.85 7.71 17.38
CA TRP A 60 2.71 6.83 17.11
C TRP A 60 2.31 6.78 15.64
N GLY A 61 2.93 7.60 14.80
CA GLY A 61 2.84 7.49 13.34
C GLY A 61 3.47 6.20 12.80
N VAL A 62 4.52 5.74 13.46
CA VAL A 62 5.23 4.48 13.19
C VAL A 62 5.42 3.71 14.50
N PRO A 63 4.33 3.20 15.10
CA PRO A 63 4.28 2.81 16.50
C PRO A 63 5.28 1.70 16.88
N THR A 64 5.60 0.80 15.94
CA THR A 64 6.51 -0.34 16.19
C THR A 64 7.96 -0.08 15.79
N TRP A 65 8.28 1.11 15.23
CA TRP A 65 9.65 1.44 14.90
C TRP A 65 10.45 1.81 16.16
N PRO A 66 11.80 1.66 16.11
CA PRO A 66 12.64 2.01 17.27
C PRO A 66 12.46 3.46 17.70
N ALA A 67 12.36 3.67 19.02
CA ALA A 67 12.17 5.00 19.60
C ALA A 67 13.35 5.94 19.31
N GLU A 68 14.57 5.40 19.21
CA GLU A 68 15.79 6.15 18.87
C GLU A 68 15.73 6.84 17.50
N TYR A 69 14.88 6.35 16.59
CA TYR A 69 14.64 6.92 15.27
C TYR A 69 13.29 7.65 15.15
N GLY A 70 12.65 7.95 16.28
CA GLY A 70 11.38 8.68 16.30
C GLY A 70 10.14 7.80 16.18
N GLY A 71 10.28 6.48 16.29
CA GLY A 71 9.15 5.55 16.39
C GLY A 71 8.60 5.45 17.81
N GLY A 72 7.49 4.74 17.96
CA GLY A 72 6.84 4.55 19.26
C GLY A 72 7.52 3.52 20.16
N GLY A 73 8.38 2.65 19.62
CA GLY A 73 8.98 1.54 20.35
C GLY A 73 7.95 0.53 20.89
N LEU A 74 6.71 0.59 20.41
CA LEU A 74 5.61 -0.24 20.91
C LEU A 74 5.73 -1.68 20.44
N THR A 75 5.28 -2.58 21.28
CA THR A 75 5.05 -3.97 20.88
C THR A 75 3.91 -4.08 19.85
N ALA A 76 3.85 -5.18 19.14
CA ALA A 76 2.75 -5.44 18.21
C ALA A 76 1.36 -5.49 18.90
N ALA A 77 1.31 -5.84 20.19
CA ALA A 77 0.09 -5.85 20.98
C ALA A 77 -0.37 -4.42 21.33
N GLU A 78 0.53 -3.57 21.80
CA GLU A 78 0.26 -2.16 22.06
C GLU A 78 -0.11 -1.40 20.80
N ALA A 79 0.60 -1.61 19.68
CA ALA A 79 0.26 -1.01 18.40
C ALA A 79 -1.15 -1.41 17.90
N ARG A 80 -1.62 -2.60 18.26
CA ARG A 80 -3.00 -3.03 18.00
C ARG A 80 -3.98 -2.27 18.88
N VAL A 81 -3.70 -2.16 20.20
CA VAL A 81 -4.53 -1.40 21.14
C VAL A 81 -4.64 0.05 20.69
N LEU A 82 -3.53 0.68 20.29
CA LEU A 82 -3.54 2.05 19.75
C LEU A 82 -4.48 2.18 18.54
N ARG A 83 -4.40 1.25 17.59
CA ARG A 83 -5.27 1.25 16.42
C ARG A 83 -6.74 1.09 16.80
N ASP A 84 -7.07 0.17 17.71
CA ASP A 84 -8.44 -0.06 18.16
C ASP A 84 -9.02 1.21 18.84
N GLU A 85 -8.21 1.93 19.62
CA GLU A 85 -8.63 3.20 20.24
C GLU A 85 -8.76 4.34 19.21
N MET A 86 -7.90 4.39 18.20
CA MET A 86 -8.06 5.34 17.09
C MET A 86 -9.36 5.07 16.32
N GLU A 87 -9.67 3.82 16.01
CA GLU A 87 -10.89 3.43 15.33
C GLU A 87 -12.14 3.79 16.15
N ARG A 88 -12.12 3.51 17.46
CA ARG A 88 -13.20 3.88 18.41
C ARG A 88 -13.48 5.39 18.40
N LEU A 89 -12.44 6.22 18.33
CA LEU A 89 -12.57 7.68 18.33
C LEU A 89 -12.97 8.22 16.94
N GLY A 90 -12.81 7.45 15.87
CA GLY A 90 -12.90 7.90 14.49
C GLY A 90 -11.64 8.66 14.03
N ALA A 91 -10.52 8.44 14.74
CA ALA A 91 -9.21 8.96 14.36
C ALA A 91 -8.52 8.05 13.35
N PHE A 92 -7.45 8.56 12.74
CA PHE A 92 -6.64 7.82 11.78
C PHE A 92 -5.16 8.15 11.94
N ASN A 93 -4.30 7.26 11.45
CA ASN A 93 -2.87 7.56 11.39
C ASN A 93 -2.59 8.44 10.17
N PRO A 94 -2.09 9.67 10.34
CA PRO A 94 -1.78 10.57 9.23
C PRO A 94 -0.39 10.32 8.60
N ILE A 95 0.44 9.46 9.22
CA ILE A 95 1.80 9.14 8.78
C ILE A 95 1.79 7.77 8.13
N GLY A 96 2.15 7.73 6.87
CA GLY A 96 2.07 6.51 6.07
C GLY A 96 2.80 6.65 4.72
N GLY A 97 2.27 5.98 3.71
CA GLY A 97 2.82 5.99 2.36
C GLY A 97 4.04 5.08 2.18
N MET A 98 4.72 5.25 1.05
CA MET A 98 5.82 4.35 0.65
C MET A 98 7.05 4.48 1.53
N GLY A 99 7.28 5.67 2.11
CA GLY A 99 8.35 5.89 3.08
C GLY A 99 8.21 4.99 4.29
N VAL A 100 7.03 4.95 4.89
CA VAL A 100 6.74 4.14 6.09
C VAL A 100 6.59 2.65 5.77
N GLY A 101 5.84 2.32 4.71
CA GLY A 101 5.46 0.94 4.43
C GLY A 101 6.52 0.11 3.73
N MET A 102 7.46 0.74 3.05
CA MET A 102 8.41 0.07 2.14
C MET A 102 9.85 0.55 2.32
N PHE A 103 10.11 1.83 2.12
CA PHE A 103 11.48 2.35 2.10
C PHE A 103 12.13 2.37 3.48
N GLY A 104 11.44 2.85 4.51
CA GLY A 104 11.98 2.93 5.86
C GLY A 104 12.42 1.56 6.41
N PRO A 105 11.58 0.51 6.39
CA PRO A 105 12.01 -0.83 6.76
C PRO A 105 13.19 -1.35 5.92
N THR A 106 13.25 -1.01 4.63
CA THR A 106 14.36 -1.37 3.75
C THR A 106 15.65 -0.63 4.13
N LEU A 107 15.54 0.66 4.44
CA LEU A 107 16.69 1.47 4.84
C LEU A 107 17.24 1.06 6.20
N LEU A 108 16.39 0.69 7.16
CA LEU A 108 16.81 0.12 8.45
C LEU A 108 17.57 -1.21 8.29
N GLU A 109 17.31 -1.97 7.22
CA GLU A 109 17.98 -3.26 6.97
C GLU A 109 19.24 -3.13 6.11
N TYR A 110 19.28 -2.19 5.15
CA TYR A 110 20.34 -2.08 4.13
C TYR A 110 21.07 -0.75 4.11
N GLY A 111 20.57 0.29 4.78
CA GLY A 111 21.20 1.60 4.87
C GLY A 111 22.41 1.59 5.78
N ASN A 112 23.33 2.53 5.56
CA ASN A 112 24.38 2.82 6.51
C ASN A 112 23.87 3.78 7.62
N GLU A 113 24.67 3.94 8.69
CA GLU A 113 24.29 4.75 9.85
C GLU A 113 23.94 6.20 9.50
N ALA A 114 24.67 6.81 8.56
CA ALA A 114 24.42 8.19 8.13
C ALA A 114 23.07 8.31 7.40
N GLN A 115 22.76 7.37 6.50
CA GLN A 115 21.48 7.32 5.79
C GLN A 115 20.29 7.08 6.74
N ILE A 116 20.46 6.18 7.70
CA ILE A 116 19.45 5.90 8.72
C ILE A 116 19.21 7.13 9.58
N ALA A 117 20.26 7.76 10.09
CA ALA A 117 20.16 8.95 10.94
C ALA A 117 19.53 10.16 10.22
N GLU A 118 19.77 10.30 8.92
CA GLU A 118 19.22 11.40 8.13
C GLU A 118 17.74 11.18 7.76
N HIS A 119 17.39 9.98 7.27
CA HIS A 119 16.10 9.78 6.63
C HIS A 119 15.04 9.17 7.54
N ILE A 120 15.39 8.23 8.43
CA ILE A 120 14.40 7.51 9.23
C ILE A 120 13.61 8.42 10.16
N PRO A 121 14.22 9.37 10.91
CA PRO A 121 13.45 10.30 11.75
C PRO A 121 12.48 11.17 10.95
N ARG A 122 12.86 11.62 9.76
CA ARG A 122 12.02 12.44 8.88
C ARG A 122 10.82 11.65 8.34
N ILE A 123 11.03 10.37 8.00
CA ILE A 123 9.96 9.45 7.60
C ILE A 123 9.01 9.20 8.79
N ALA A 124 9.54 8.94 9.97
CA ALA A 124 8.78 8.66 11.17
C ALA A 124 7.85 9.83 11.59
N ARG A 125 8.28 11.08 11.33
CA ARG A 125 7.48 12.28 11.57
C ARG A 125 6.60 12.69 10.38
N GLY A 126 6.67 11.95 9.26
CA GLY A 126 5.91 12.27 8.04
C GLY A 126 6.34 13.59 7.38
N GLU A 127 7.61 14.00 7.54
CA GLU A 127 8.19 15.24 7.01
C GLU A 127 8.67 15.12 5.56
N VAL A 128 8.80 13.89 5.04
CA VAL A 128 9.30 13.60 3.71
C VAL A 128 8.44 12.56 3.03
N ARG A 129 7.99 12.85 1.82
CA ARG A 129 7.21 11.92 0.98
C ARG A 129 8.14 11.19 0.03
N TRP A 130 7.96 9.89 -0.06
CA TRP A 130 8.74 9.01 -0.92
C TRP A 130 7.88 8.39 -2.01
N CYS A 131 8.43 8.32 -3.23
CA CYS A 131 7.86 7.54 -4.32
C CYS A 131 8.82 6.42 -4.76
N GLN A 132 8.28 5.45 -5.50
CA GLN A 132 9.00 4.26 -5.98
C GLN A 132 9.27 4.35 -7.47
N GLY A 133 10.53 4.40 -7.87
CA GLY A 133 10.98 4.40 -9.26
C GLY A 133 11.45 3.02 -9.71
N PHE A 134 10.53 2.06 -9.93
CA PHE A 134 10.89 0.70 -10.32
C PHE A 134 10.56 0.41 -11.78
N SER A 135 9.28 0.31 -12.12
CA SER A 135 8.82 -0.06 -13.46
C SER A 135 9.20 0.96 -14.52
N GLU A 136 9.43 0.49 -15.74
CA GLU A 136 9.66 1.30 -16.95
C GLU A 136 8.65 0.90 -18.02
N PRO A 137 8.44 1.71 -19.06
CA PRO A 137 7.52 1.36 -20.16
C PRO A 137 7.78 -0.03 -20.77
N GLY A 138 9.03 -0.44 -20.85
CA GLY A 138 9.46 -1.76 -21.34
C GLY A 138 9.77 -2.81 -20.27
N SER A 139 9.61 -2.47 -18.97
CA SER A 139 10.09 -3.30 -17.87
C SER A 139 9.17 -3.22 -16.64
N GLY A 140 8.07 -3.98 -16.69
CA GLY A 140 7.10 -4.13 -15.59
C GLY A 140 7.25 -5.48 -14.91
N SER A 141 6.56 -6.53 -15.41
CA SER A 141 6.68 -7.90 -14.86
C SER A 141 8.11 -8.43 -14.95
N ASP A 142 8.82 -8.09 -16.03
CA ASP A 142 10.26 -8.35 -16.18
C ASP A 142 11.08 -7.16 -15.69
N LEU A 143 10.94 -6.83 -14.40
CA LEU A 143 11.56 -5.67 -13.78
C LEU A 143 13.08 -5.65 -13.94
N ALA A 144 13.73 -6.81 -13.95
CA ALA A 144 15.20 -6.89 -14.10
C ALA A 144 15.72 -6.44 -15.45
N SER A 145 14.86 -6.21 -16.45
CA SER A 145 15.24 -5.63 -17.74
C SER A 145 15.24 -4.10 -17.79
N LEU A 146 15.11 -3.43 -16.64
CA LEU A 146 15.15 -1.98 -16.52
C LEU A 146 16.40 -1.37 -17.17
N GLN A 147 16.24 -0.18 -17.78
CA GLN A 147 17.24 0.52 -18.57
C GLN A 147 17.61 1.91 -18.03
N THR A 148 16.86 2.48 -17.07
CA THR A 148 17.22 3.75 -16.46
C THR A 148 18.67 3.69 -15.98
N LYS A 149 19.54 4.46 -16.61
CA LYS A 149 20.99 4.38 -16.46
C LYS A 149 21.45 5.31 -15.33
N ALA A 150 22.43 4.87 -14.56
CA ALA A 150 23.13 5.69 -13.60
C ALA A 150 24.64 5.55 -13.86
N GLU A 151 25.24 6.59 -14.45
CA GLU A 151 26.66 6.64 -14.73
C GLU A 151 27.44 7.18 -13.54
N ASP A 152 28.49 6.48 -13.17
CA ASP A 152 29.43 6.92 -12.14
C ASP A 152 30.28 8.11 -12.64
N LYS A 153 30.14 9.27 -11.98
CA LYS A 153 30.92 10.49 -12.26
C LYS A 153 31.93 10.81 -11.17
N GLY A 154 32.21 9.86 -10.27
CA GLY A 154 33.16 10.00 -9.18
C GLY A 154 32.48 10.36 -7.86
N ASP A 155 31.99 11.56 -7.71
CA ASP A 155 31.29 12.06 -6.51
C ASP A 155 29.77 11.85 -6.54
N HIS A 156 29.20 11.67 -7.73
CA HIS A 156 27.76 11.45 -7.94
C HIS A 156 27.50 10.43 -9.05
N PHE A 157 26.22 10.04 -9.18
CA PHE A 157 25.68 9.33 -10.33
C PHE A 157 24.92 10.30 -11.22
N LEU A 158 25.13 10.22 -12.54
CA LEU A 158 24.34 10.91 -13.55
C LEU A 158 23.26 9.95 -14.06
N ILE A 159 21.99 10.37 -13.94
CA ILE A 159 20.83 9.49 -14.13
C ILE A 159 20.05 9.94 -15.36
N ASN A 160 19.82 8.99 -16.27
CA ASN A 160 19.03 9.17 -17.49
C ASN A 160 18.10 8.00 -17.71
N GLY A 161 16.79 8.27 -17.94
CA GLY A 161 15.80 7.24 -18.20
C GLY A 161 14.38 7.68 -17.86
N GLN A 162 13.48 6.70 -17.86
CA GLN A 162 12.08 6.93 -17.58
C GLN A 162 11.53 5.82 -16.68
N LYS A 163 10.79 6.22 -15.65
CA LYS A 163 9.97 5.33 -14.82
C LYS A 163 8.49 5.55 -15.12
N ILE A 164 7.67 4.53 -14.87
CA ILE A 164 6.22 4.60 -15.06
C ILE A 164 5.50 3.95 -13.89
N TRP A 165 4.25 4.32 -13.69
CA TRP A 165 3.42 3.89 -12.55
C TRP A 165 3.99 4.33 -11.21
N THR A 166 4.73 5.44 -11.20
CA THR A 166 5.30 6.03 -9.99
C THR A 166 4.22 6.71 -9.18
N SER A 167 3.72 6.02 -8.14
CA SER A 167 2.62 6.53 -7.33
C SER A 167 3.01 7.79 -6.59
N GLY A 168 2.19 8.85 -6.74
CA GLY A 168 2.35 10.10 -6.02
C GLY A 168 3.64 10.87 -6.31
N ALA A 169 4.33 10.57 -7.42
CA ALA A 169 5.60 11.23 -7.75
C ALA A 169 5.49 12.75 -7.87
N GLN A 170 4.33 13.26 -8.30
CA GLN A 170 4.05 14.70 -8.38
C GLN A 170 4.05 15.42 -7.03
N PHE A 171 4.00 14.68 -5.92
CA PHE A 171 3.98 15.18 -4.55
C PHE A 171 5.15 14.66 -3.71
N ALA A 172 6.03 13.86 -4.30
CA ALA A 172 7.14 13.23 -3.60
C ALA A 172 8.34 14.16 -3.51
N ASP A 173 9.00 14.15 -2.35
CA ASP A 173 10.28 14.85 -2.13
C ASP A 173 11.46 14.01 -2.61
N MET A 174 11.34 12.68 -2.43
CA MET A 174 12.41 11.73 -2.71
C MET A 174 11.87 10.49 -3.45
N CYS A 175 12.71 9.92 -4.30
CA CYS A 175 12.43 8.66 -4.98
C CYS A 175 13.45 7.60 -4.58
N PHE A 176 12.99 6.42 -4.15
CA PHE A 176 13.85 5.24 -4.10
C PHE A 176 13.75 4.50 -5.44
N CYS A 177 14.85 4.42 -6.13
CA CYS A 177 14.89 4.05 -7.54
C CYS A 177 15.82 2.87 -7.83
N LEU A 178 15.38 1.94 -8.67
CA LEU A 178 16.26 0.94 -9.28
C LEU A 178 16.84 1.50 -10.57
N VAL A 179 18.16 1.43 -10.68
CA VAL A 179 18.91 1.97 -11.83
C VAL A 179 19.92 0.96 -12.36
N ARG A 180 20.24 1.06 -13.64
CA ARG A 180 21.27 0.26 -14.31
C ARG A 180 22.62 0.94 -14.15
N THR A 181 23.47 0.41 -13.25
CA THR A 181 24.84 0.89 -13.03
C THR A 181 25.90 0.13 -13.83
N ASP A 182 25.62 -1.13 -14.19
CA ASP A 182 26.47 -1.89 -15.11
C ASP A 182 25.60 -2.51 -16.24
N PRO A 183 25.63 -1.91 -17.45
CA PRO A 183 24.85 -2.43 -18.58
C PRO A 183 25.44 -3.70 -19.22
N LYS A 184 26.68 -4.07 -18.86
CA LYS A 184 27.36 -5.27 -19.37
C LYS A 184 27.18 -6.50 -18.48
N ALA A 185 26.76 -6.28 -17.22
CA ALA A 185 26.52 -7.37 -16.29
C ALA A 185 25.28 -8.18 -16.68
N LYS A 186 25.19 -9.40 -16.14
CA LYS A 186 23.97 -10.20 -16.25
C LYS A 186 22.78 -9.43 -15.67
N LYS A 187 21.59 -9.72 -16.19
CA LYS A 187 20.32 -9.03 -15.97
C LYS A 187 20.09 -8.52 -14.53
N HIS A 188 20.37 -9.34 -13.52
CA HIS A 188 20.15 -8.99 -12.10
C HIS A 188 21.39 -8.38 -11.41
N GLU A 189 22.55 -8.49 -12.00
CA GLU A 189 23.83 -8.18 -11.37
C GLU A 189 24.32 -6.75 -11.61
N GLY A 190 23.70 -6.00 -12.50
CA GLY A 190 24.07 -4.62 -12.86
C GLY A 190 23.06 -3.58 -12.37
N ILE A 191 22.28 -3.87 -11.33
CA ILE A 191 21.24 -3.01 -10.80
C ILE A 191 21.66 -2.48 -9.42
N SER A 192 21.54 -1.16 -9.23
CA SER A 192 21.73 -0.51 -7.94
C SER A 192 20.46 0.14 -7.43
N PHE A 193 20.43 0.43 -6.14
CA PHE A 193 19.32 1.08 -5.45
C PHE A 193 19.75 2.47 -5.00
N LEU A 194 19.15 3.53 -5.57
CA LEU A 194 19.50 4.91 -5.33
C LEU A 194 18.36 5.71 -4.71
N MET A 195 18.68 6.65 -3.84
CA MET A 195 17.80 7.72 -3.41
C MET A 195 18.01 8.94 -4.29
N ILE A 196 16.93 9.47 -4.88
CA ILE A 196 16.98 10.60 -5.83
C ILE A 196 16.07 11.71 -5.31
N ASP A 197 16.59 12.92 -5.25
CA ASP A 197 15.81 14.13 -4.96
C ASP A 197 14.85 14.42 -6.13
N MET A 198 13.57 14.59 -5.85
CA MET A 198 12.56 14.86 -6.87
C MET A 198 12.45 16.33 -7.25
N HIS A 199 13.04 17.24 -6.48
CA HIS A 199 12.96 18.70 -6.67
C HIS A 199 14.18 19.30 -7.39
N GLN A 200 15.03 18.45 -7.98
CA GLN A 200 16.20 18.91 -8.72
C GLN A 200 15.92 19.15 -10.21
N PRO A 201 16.74 19.93 -10.92
CA PRO A 201 16.70 20.00 -12.38
C PRO A 201 16.86 18.62 -13.03
N GLY A 202 16.14 18.39 -14.14
CA GLY A 202 16.21 17.12 -14.86
C GLY A 202 15.30 16.02 -14.32
N VAL A 203 14.52 16.29 -13.27
CA VAL A 203 13.45 15.37 -12.80
C VAL A 203 12.10 15.97 -13.15
N GLU A 204 11.28 15.21 -13.85
CA GLU A 204 9.92 15.61 -14.22
C GLU A 204 8.95 14.46 -13.94
N ALA A 205 7.89 14.73 -13.16
CA ALA A 205 6.80 13.81 -12.90
C ALA A 205 5.55 14.27 -13.67
N ARG A 206 5.05 13.42 -14.58
CA ARG A 206 3.86 13.68 -15.39
C ARG A 206 2.72 12.76 -14.95
N PRO A 207 1.63 13.29 -14.37
CA PRO A 207 0.49 12.50 -13.96
C PRO A 207 -0.17 11.74 -15.11
N ILE A 208 -0.52 10.47 -14.86
CA ILE A 208 -1.25 9.61 -15.79
C ILE A 208 -2.72 9.61 -15.39
N ARG A 209 -3.60 10.10 -16.29
CA ARG A 209 -5.05 10.02 -16.08
C ARG A 209 -5.53 8.60 -16.32
N LEU A 210 -6.13 8.02 -15.29
CA LEU A 210 -6.68 6.66 -15.33
C LEU A 210 -8.11 6.65 -15.86
N ILE A 211 -8.61 5.44 -16.17
CA ILE A 211 -9.99 5.23 -16.66
C ILE A 211 -11.06 5.68 -15.67
N ASN A 212 -10.74 5.77 -14.38
CA ASN A 212 -11.64 6.27 -13.32
C ASN A 212 -11.49 7.78 -13.07
N ASP A 213 -10.78 8.47 -13.95
CA ASP A 213 -10.54 9.92 -13.94
C ASP A 213 -9.62 10.44 -12.81
N THR A 214 -8.90 9.56 -12.12
CA THR A 214 -7.90 9.93 -11.12
C THR A 214 -6.49 9.92 -11.70
N THR A 215 -5.53 10.57 -11.01
CA THR A 215 -4.13 10.70 -11.46
C THR A 215 -3.12 10.28 -10.39
N PRO A 216 -3.26 9.06 -9.80
CA PRO A 216 -2.41 8.63 -8.69
C PRO A 216 -1.01 8.23 -9.10
N PHE A 217 -0.79 8.00 -10.39
CA PHE A 217 0.50 7.56 -10.93
C PHE A 217 1.08 8.57 -11.88
N CYS A 218 2.41 8.55 -12.00
CA CYS A 218 3.14 9.36 -12.96
C CYS A 218 4.02 8.52 -13.87
N GLU A 219 4.30 9.04 -15.04
CA GLU A 219 5.57 8.86 -15.70
C GLU A 219 6.59 9.78 -15.02
N THR A 220 7.78 9.26 -14.75
CA THR A 220 8.85 10.04 -14.12
C THR A 220 10.08 10.01 -15.02
N PHE A 221 10.48 11.16 -15.51
CA PHE A 221 11.61 11.32 -16.41
C PHE A 221 12.83 11.80 -15.66
N PHE A 222 13.97 11.21 -15.97
CA PHE A 222 15.28 11.63 -15.51
C PHE A 222 16.11 12.03 -16.73
N THR A 223 16.48 13.31 -16.82
CA THR A 223 17.28 13.88 -17.90
C THR A 223 18.45 14.61 -17.25
N ASP A 224 19.61 13.96 -17.23
CA ASP A 224 20.81 14.42 -16.55
C ASP A 224 20.58 14.75 -15.06
N ALA A 225 19.64 14.03 -14.41
CA ALA A 225 19.44 14.11 -12.98
C ALA A 225 20.64 13.53 -12.22
N THR A 226 20.85 13.97 -11.00
CA THR A 226 22.02 13.55 -10.21
C THR A 226 21.60 12.90 -8.89
N ALA A 227 22.44 11.99 -8.38
CA ALA A 227 22.36 11.50 -7.01
C ALA A 227 23.77 11.40 -6.43
N PRO A 228 24.05 12.03 -5.27
CA PRO A 228 25.32 11.87 -4.58
C PRO A 228 25.66 10.40 -4.33
N LYS A 229 26.95 10.06 -4.25
CA LYS A 229 27.37 8.69 -3.90
C LYS A 229 26.82 8.21 -2.57
N ALA A 230 26.65 9.12 -1.63
CA ALA A 230 26.05 8.84 -0.33
C ALA A 230 24.59 8.32 -0.41
N ASN A 231 23.91 8.57 -1.53
CA ASN A 231 22.54 8.11 -1.78
C ASN A 231 22.45 6.67 -2.31
N LEU A 232 23.57 5.98 -2.50
CA LEU A 232 23.57 4.56 -2.84
C LEU A 232 23.25 3.74 -1.60
N VAL A 233 22.15 3.00 -1.65
CA VAL A 233 21.74 2.10 -0.56
C VAL A 233 22.31 0.71 -0.81
N GLY A 234 23.05 0.19 0.15
CA GLY A 234 23.77 -1.07 0.04
C GLY A 234 24.92 -1.03 -0.97
N PRO A 235 25.44 -2.18 -1.43
CA PRO A 235 26.55 -2.25 -2.35
C PRO A 235 26.17 -1.87 -3.77
N LEU A 236 27.14 -1.31 -4.52
CA LEU A 236 27.00 -1.08 -5.97
C LEU A 236 26.65 -2.40 -6.66
N ASN A 237 25.68 -2.35 -7.57
CA ASN A 237 25.12 -3.52 -8.26
C ASN A 237 24.37 -4.53 -7.37
N GLY A 238 24.16 -4.21 -6.09
CA GLY A 238 23.41 -5.04 -5.13
C GLY A 238 21.91 -4.76 -5.06
N GLY A 239 21.40 -3.83 -5.85
CA GLY A 239 20.04 -3.31 -5.76
C GLY A 239 18.94 -4.34 -5.99
N TRP A 240 19.21 -5.40 -6.77
CA TRP A 240 18.22 -6.45 -6.99
C TRP A 240 17.87 -7.24 -5.71
N THR A 241 18.84 -7.49 -4.84
CA THR A 241 18.60 -8.15 -3.56
C THR A 241 17.75 -7.26 -2.64
N ILE A 242 18.05 -5.96 -2.60
CA ILE A 242 17.28 -4.96 -1.85
C ILE A 242 15.85 -4.88 -2.39
N ALA A 243 15.69 -4.82 -3.72
CA ALA A 243 14.38 -4.80 -4.36
C ALA A 243 13.51 -6.01 -4.00
N LYS A 244 14.09 -7.23 -4.01
CA LYS A 244 13.37 -8.44 -3.61
C LYS A 244 12.87 -8.36 -2.17
N ARG A 245 13.66 -7.78 -1.27
CA ARG A 245 13.28 -7.59 0.14
C ARG A 245 12.18 -6.52 0.29
N LEU A 246 12.36 -5.38 -0.37
CA LEU A 246 11.35 -4.30 -0.39
C LEU A 246 9.99 -4.79 -0.87
N LEU A 247 9.96 -5.58 -1.95
CA LEU A 247 8.73 -6.18 -2.47
C LEU A 247 8.06 -7.17 -1.50
N GLN A 248 8.80 -7.71 -0.50
CA GLN A 248 8.17 -8.48 0.58
C GLN A 248 7.43 -7.55 1.55
N PHE A 249 8.01 -6.41 1.90
CA PHE A 249 7.33 -5.38 2.72
C PHE A 249 6.07 -4.85 2.02
N GLU A 250 6.13 -4.57 0.72
CA GLU A 250 4.98 -4.18 -0.08
C GLU A 250 3.83 -5.20 0.04
N ARG A 251 4.11 -6.49 -0.16
CA ARG A 251 3.10 -7.55 -0.03
C ARG A 251 2.54 -7.69 1.38
N GLN A 252 3.36 -7.48 2.39
CA GLN A 252 2.92 -7.48 3.80
C GLN A 252 2.02 -6.27 4.09
N GLY A 253 2.39 -5.09 3.58
CA GLY A 253 1.60 -3.86 3.67
C GLY A 253 0.22 -4.00 3.01
N ILE A 254 0.18 -4.53 1.78
CA ILE A 254 -1.07 -4.83 1.08
C ILE A 254 -1.94 -5.82 1.89
N GLY A 255 -1.33 -6.86 2.47
CA GLY A 255 -2.03 -7.84 3.30
C GLY A 255 -2.54 -7.28 4.63
N SER A 256 -1.84 -6.33 5.26
CA SER A 256 -2.22 -5.72 6.54
C SER A 256 -3.29 -4.63 6.38
N ALA A 257 -3.21 -3.83 5.34
CA ALA A 257 -4.25 -2.86 5.00
C ALA A 257 -5.61 -3.53 4.73
N GLN A 258 -5.58 -4.76 4.21
CA GLN A 258 -6.79 -5.58 4.03
C GLN A 258 -7.44 -6.01 5.36
N ARG A 259 -6.65 -6.19 6.44
CA ARG A 259 -7.16 -6.57 7.76
C ARG A 259 -7.75 -5.41 8.55
N ALA A 260 -7.27 -4.20 8.31
CA ALA A 260 -7.63 -3.03 9.10
C ALA A 260 -8.85 -2.26 8.58
N GLY A 261 -9.55 -2.76 7.54
CA GLY A 261 -10.56 -1.93 6.87
C GLY A 261 -9.97 -0.65 6.24
N GLN A 262 -8.67 -0.43 6.43
CA GLN A 262 -7.91 0.61 5.77
C GLN A 262 -7.56 0.11 4.36
N GLY A 263 -8.59 0.04 3.51
CA GLY A 263 -8.35 -0.11 2.10
C GLY A 263 -7.54 1.08 1.64
N GLY A 264 -6.41 0.78 1.00
CA GLY A 264 -5.76 1.79 0.17
C GLY A 264 -6.74 2.37 -0.84
N PRO A 265 -6.33 3.39 -1.62
CA PRO A 265 -7.19 4.02 -2.62
C PRO A 265 -7.89 2.96 -3.46
N GLY A 266 -9.23 2.94 -3.46
CA GLY A 266 -10.04 2.00 -4.24
C GLY A 266 -10.69 0.83 -3.48
N VAL A 267 -10.68 0.80 -2.15
CA VAL A 267 -11.59 -0.08 -1.41
C VAL A 267 -12.93 0.62 -1.27
N LEU A 268 -13.98 -0.05 -1.71
CA LEU A 268 -15.34 0.39 -1.44
C LEU A 268 -15.56 0.46 0.07
N ALA A 269 -15.35 1.65 0.64
CA ALA A 269 -15.99 2.01 1.88
C ALA A 269 -17.49 2.12 1.54
N GLY A 270 -18.31 1.28 2.12
CA GLY A 270 -19.75 1.30 1.84
C GLY A 270 -20.44 0.10 2.51
N PRO A 271 -21.75 0.04 2.43
CA PRO A 271 -22.53 -0.99 3.07
C PRO A 271 -22.11 -2.38 2.57
N PRO A 272 -22.28 -3.41 3.38
CA PRO A 272 -22.12 -4.78 2.93
C PRO A 272 -22.96 -5.06 1.67
N VAL A 273 -22.40 -5.80 0.70
CA VAL A 273 -23.08 -6.05 -0.59
C VAL A 273 -24.49 -6.64 -0.43
N HIS A 274 -24.73 -7.43 0.61
CA HIS A 274 -26.05 -8.01 0.86
C HIS A 274 -27.06 -6.98 1.37
N ASP A 275 -26.63 -5.95 2.10
CA ASP A 275 -27.50 -4.87 2.54
C ASP A 275 -27.77 -3.90 1.38
N LEU A 276 -26.74 -3.60 0.57
CA LEU A 276 -26.88 -2.87 -0.67
C LEU A 276 -27.91 -3.53 -1.60
N ALA A 277 -27.82 -4.86 -1.76
CA ALA A 277 -28.74 -5.60 -2.59
C ALA A 277 -30.19 -5.56 -2.07
N LYS A 278 -30.41 -5.64 -0.76
CA LYS A 278 -31.73 -5.48 -0.17
C LYS A 278 -32.31 -4.09 -0.44
N ALA A 279 -31.49 -3.06 -0.39
CA ALA A 279 -31.91 -1.67 -0.58
C ALA A 279 -32.30 -1.35 -2.04
N TYR A 280 -31.56 -1.87 -3.02
CA TYR A 280 -31.73 -1.53 -4.44
C TYR A 280 -32.54 -2.56 -5.24
N VAL A 281 -32.46 -3.86 -4.89
CA VAL A 281 -33.17 -4.94 -5.59
C VAL A 281 -34.45 -5.35 -4.84
N GLY A 282 -34.46 -5.16 -3.51
CA GLY A 282 -35.59 -5.53 -2.67
C GLY A 282 -35.57 -6.98 -2.18
N VAL A 283 -36.59 -7.31 -1.37
CA VAL A 283 -36.75 -8.63 -0.74
C VAL A 283 -38.11 -9.25 -1.07
N ASP A 284 -38.14 -10.56 -1.06
CA ASP A 284 -39.41 -11.36 -1.18
C ASP A 284 -40.20 -11.36 0.15
N ASP A 285 -41.38 -11.95 0.14
CA ASP A 285 -42.31 -12.09 1.32
C ASP A 285 -41.65 -12.79 2.52
N ARG A 286 -40.54 -13.47 2.31
CA ARG A 286 -39.75 -14.16 3.34
C ARG A 286 -38.54 -13.35 3.80
N GLY A 287 -38.40 -12.12 3.36
CA GLY A 287 -37.25 -11.23 3.66
C GLY A 287 -35.95 -11.65 2.99
N ARG A 288 -36.00 -12.53 1.97
CA ARG A 288 -34.80 -12.90 1.18
C ARG A 288 -34.67 -11.97 -0.02
N LEU A 289 -33.45 -11.72 -0.47
CA LEU A 289 -33.23 -10.99 -1.71
C LEU A 289 -34.10 -11.55 -2.85
N ALA A 290 -34.86 -10.70 -3.51
CA ALA A 290 -35.84 -11.07 -4.51
C ALA A 290 -35.24 -11.83 -5.71
N ASP A 291 -34.08 -11.34 -6.20
CA ASP A 291 -33.30 -11.99 -7.25
C ASP A 291 -32.55 -13.21 -6.69
N ALA A 292 -32.90 -14.40 -7.15
CA ALA A 292 -32.35 -15.67 -6.67
C ALA A 292 -30.92 -15.92 -7.19
N ASP A 293 -30.61 -15.49 -8.42
CA ASP A 293 -29.26 -15.63 -9.02
C ASP A 293 -28.29 -14.69 -8.32
N LEU A 294 -28.64 -13.42 -8.23
CA LEU A 294 -27.85 -12.43 -7.52
C LEU A 294 -27.61 -12.84 -6.06
N ARG A 295 -28.63 -13.39 -5.38
CA ARG A 295 -28.50 -13.92 -4.01
C ARG A 295 -27.46 -15.04 -3.94
N ALA A 296 -27.47 -15.99 -4.89
CA ALA A 296 -26.47 -17.08 -4.93
C ALA A 296 -25.05 -16.54 -5.14
N ARG A 297 -24.87 -15.61 -6.05
CA ARG A 297 -23.58 -14.98 -6.35
C ARG A 297 -23.05 -14.17 -5.16
N ILE A 298 -23.89 -13.37 -4.50
CA ILE A 298 -23.52 -12.66 -3.26
C ILE A 298 -23.13 -13.65 -2.17
N THR A 299 -23.86 -14.75 -2.00
CA THR A 299 -23.53 -15.77 -1.01
C THR A 299 -22.16 -16.38 -1.29
N HIS A 300 -21.87 -16.75 -2.54
CA HIS A 300 -20.57 -17.25 -2.95
C HIS A 300 -19.44 -16.23 -2.65
N HIS A 301 -19.65 -14.98 -3.04
CA HIS A 301 -18.70 -13.90 -2.75
C HIS A 301 -18.40 -13.75 -1.25
N LEU A 302 -19.43 -13.80 -0.40
CA LEU A 302 -19.25 -13.69 1.05
C LEU A 302 -18.50 -14.90 1.63
N MET A 303 -18.74 -16.11 1.08
CA MET A 303 -18.00 -17.33 1.46
C MET A 303 -16.51 -17.21 1.10
N GLU A 304 -16.19 -16.79 -0.12
CA GLU A 304 -14.82 -16.57 -0.58
C GLU A 304 -14.10 -15.47 0.25
N ALA A 305 -14.78 -14.36 0.51
CA ALA A 305 -14.27 -13.29 1.35
C ALA A 305 -13.98 -13.76 2.78
N ARG A 306 -14.86 -14.58 3.37
CA ARG A 306 -14.67 -15.16 4.69
C ARG A 306 -13.53 -16.17 4.72
N ALA A 307 -13.42 -17.04 3.73
CA ALA A 307 -12.34 -18.02 3.60
C ALA A 307 -10.99 -17.31 3.47
N HIS A 308 -10.92 -16.24 2.66
CA HIS A 308 -9.74 -15.40 2.52
C HIS A 308 -9.33 -14.76 3.86
N ALA A 309 -10.28 -14.19 4.61
CA ALA A 309 -10.02 -13.57 5.90
C ALA A 309 -9.47 -14.60 6.92
N LEU A 310 -10.10 -15.77 7.03
CA LEU A 310 -9.65 -16.86 7.89
C LEU A 310 -8.25 -17.39 7.49
N THR A 311 -7.97 -17.45 6.20
CA THR A 311 -6.64 -17.82 5.70
C THR A 311 -5.60 -16.80 6.15
N GLY A 312 -5.93 -15.50 6.09
CA GLY A 312 -5.06 -14.43 6.61
C GLY A 312 -4.81 -14.52 8.13
N GLU A 313 -5.83 -14.87 8.91
CA GLU A 313 -5.69 -15.10 10.35
C GLU A 313 -4.76 -16.30 10.63
N ARG A 314 -4.94 -17.41 9.91
CA ARG A 314 -4.07 -18.59 9.99
C ARG A 314 -2.62 -18.25 9.69
N ILE A 315 -2.36 -17.55 8.59
CA ILE A 315 -1.00 -17.12 8.21
C ILE A 315 -0.35 -16.29 9.32
N ALA A 316 -1.13 -15.39 9.95
CA ALA A 316 -0.62 -14.58 11.05
C ALA A 316 -0.26 -15.40 12.30
N LEU A 317 -1.01 -16.46 12.58
CA LEU A 317 -0.73 -17.38 13.67
C LEU A 317 0.50 -18.26 13.36
N GLU A 318 0.59 -18.78 12.14
CA GLU A 318 1.73 -19.58 11.67
C GLU A 318 3.04 -18.79 11.67
N ALA A 319 3.00 -17.52 11.27
CA ALA A 319 4.16 -16.62 11.30
C ALA A 319 4.73 -16.42 12.71
N ARG A 320 3.88 -16.43 13.74
CA ARG A 320 4.33 -16.37 15.16
C ARG A 320 5.11 -17.62 15.60
N SER A 321 4.86 -18.76 14.95
CA SER A 321 5.52 -20.04 15.24
C SER A 321 6.66 -20.37 14.28
N ASN A 322 7.04 -19.45 13.39
CA ASN A 322 8.08 -19.63 12.35
C ASN A 322 7.82 -20.81 11.38
N ARG A 323 6.55 -21.20 11.18
CA ARG A 323 6.15 -22.39 10.42
C ARG A 323 5.44 -22.09 9.10
N GLY A 324 5.19 -20.83 8.77
CA GLY A 324 4.43 -20.47 7.57
C GLY A 324 5.28 -20.43 6.29
N PRO A 325 4.76 -20.87 5.14
CA PRO A 325 5.46 -20.74 3.86
C PRO A 325 5.58 -19.28 3.46
N SER A 326 6.81 -18.85 3.13
CA SER A 326 7.14 -17.47 2.75
C SER A 326 6.36 -16.96 1.50
N ALA A 327 5.85 -17.86 0.68
CA ALA A 327 5.11 -17.56 -0.55
C ALA A 327 3.59 -17.39 -0.35
N THR A 328 3.06 -17.55 0.87
CA THR A 328 1.62 -17.45 1.17
C THR A 328 1.06 -16.06 0.84
N SER A 329 1.89 -15.02 0.87
CA SER A 329 1.53 -13.67 0.44
C SER A 329 1.04 -13.62 -1.01
N SER A 330 1.53 -14.51 -1.89
CA SER A 330 1.10 -14.63 -3.29
C SER A 330 -0.33 -15.18 -3.39
N ILE A 331 -0.71 -16.14 -2.54
CA ILE A 331 -2.09 -16.64 -2.47
C ILE A 331 -3.01 -15.52 -1.99
N MET A 332 -2.62 -14.84 -0.91
CA MET A 332 -3.42 -13.73 -0.34
C MET A 332 -3.63 -12.60 -1.36
N LYS A 333 -2.57 -12.22 -2.08
CA LYS A 333 -2.66 -11.21 -3.15
C LYS A 333 -3.59 -11.67 -4.26
N ASN A 334 -3.43 -12.87 -4.75
CA ASN A 334 -4.19 -13.39 -5.90
C ASN A 334 -5.70 -13.48 -5.57
N ALA A 335 -6.06 -14.20 -4.52
CA ALA A 335 -7.45 -14.35 -4.09
C ALA A 335 -8.06 -13.00 -3.67
N GLY A 336 -7.35 -12.21 -2.86
CA GLY A 336 -7.87 -10.94 -2.36
C GLY A 336 -8.12 -9.90 -3.45
N THR A 337 -7.34 -9.89 -4.53
CA THR A 337 -7.60 -8.99 -5.66
C THR A 337 -8.82 -9.40 -6.48
N MET A 338 -9.05 -10.70 -6.65
CA MET A 338 -10.25 -11.22 -7.32
C MET A 338 -11.51 -10.91 -6.51
N ILE A 339 -11.49 -11.15 -5.21
CA ILE A 339 -12.62 -10.85 -4.30
C ILE A 339 -12.97 -9.36 -4.33
N ARG A 340 -11.97 -8.47 -4.30
CA ARG A 340 -12.22 -7.02 -4.39
C ARG A 340 -12.81 -6.60 -5.73
N LYS A 341 -12.29 -7.15 -6.82
CA LYS A 341 -12.79 -6.90 -8.17
C LYS A 341 -14.26 -7.35 -8.30
N GLU A 342 -14.56 -8.55 -7.85
CA GLU A 342 -15.92 -9.10 -7.84
C GLU A 342 -16.88 -8.28 -6.98
N ARG A 343 -16.45 -7.86 -5.76
CA ARG A 343 -17.24 -6.97 -4.90
C ARG A 343 -17.62 -5.67 -5.62
N ALA A 344 -16.66 -5.06 -6.32
CA ALA A 344 -16.87 -3.81 -7.02
C ALA A 344 -17.82 -3.99 -8.23
N GLU A 345 -17.70 -5.10 -8.95
CA GLU A 345 -18.60 -5.48 -10.04
C GLU A 345 -20.03 -5.73 -9.54
N LEU A 346 -20.17 -6.50 -8.46
CA LEU A 346 -21.46 -6.74 -7.81
C LEU A 346 -22.12 -5.45 -7.32
N ALA A 347 -21.32 -4.52 -6.75
CA ALA A 347 -21.87 -3.25 -6.27
C ALA A 347 -22.48 -2.44 -7.42
N VAL A 348 -21.78 -2.29 -8.55
CA VAL A 348 -22.30 -1.57 -9.72
C VAL A 348 -23.54 -2.28 -10.32
N GLU A 349 -23.52 -3.61 -10.40
CA GLU A 349 -24.66 -4.40 -10.87
C GLU A 349 -25.89 -4.20 -9.98
N ILE A 350 -25.72 -4.25 -8.66
CA ILE A 350 -26.81 -4.06 -7.68
C ILE A 350 -27.42 -2.66 -7.78
N LEU A 351 -26.59 -1.63 -7.98
CA LEU A 351 -27.04 -0.26 -8.15
C LEU A 351 -27.85 -0.06 -9.44
N GLY A 352 -27.72 -0.94 -10.42
CA GLY A 352 -28.41 -0.81 -11.71
C GLY A 352 -28.12 0.52 -12.40
N HIS A 353 -29.14 1.30 -12.77
CA HIS A 353 -28.96 2.60 -13.43
C HIS A 353 -28.18 3.61 -12.57
N GLN A 354 -28.34 3.57 -11.26
CA GLN A 354 -27.59 4.43 -10.33
C GLN A 354 -26.08 4.12 -10.31
N GLY A 355 -25.69 2.90 -10.65
CA GLY A 355 -24.29 2.50 -10.81
C GLY A 355 -23.60 3.06 -12.05
N PHE A 356 -24.29 3.76 -12.94
CA PHE A 356 -23.72 4.42 -14.12
C PHE A 356 -23.48 5.92 -13.93
N GLY A 357 -23.85 6.47 -12.76
CA GLY A 357 -23.64 7.87 -12.44
C GLY A 357 -22.15 8.22 -12.44
N TRP A 358 -21.79 9.32 -13.14
CA TRP A 358 -20.42 9.82 -13.16
C TRP A 358 -20.28 11.16 -12.46
N VAL A 359 -21.26 12.03 -12.68
CA VAL A 359 -21.46 13.34 -12.04
C VAL A 359 -22.94 13.63 -11.94
N GLY A 360 -23.37 14.50 -11.05
CA GLY A 360 -24.74 14.98 -10.92
C GLY A 360 -25.28 14.87 -9.51
N GLU A 361 -26.24 15.75 -9.19
CA GLU A 361 -26.87 15.84 -7.86
C GLU A 361 -27.92 14.74 -7.62
N ASP A 362 -28.34 14.02 -8.68
CA ASP A 362 -29.31 12.93 -8.59
C ASP A 362 -28.69 11.61 -8.08
N PHE A 363 -27.38 11.61 -7.84
CA PHE A 363 -26.64 10.45 -7.38
C PHE A 363 -26.01 10.73 -6.00
N SER A 364 -26.05 9.76 -5.12
CA SER A 364 -25.28 9.82 -3.87
C SER A 364 -23.77 9.70 -4.12
N ASP A 365 -22.95 10.17 -3.19
CA ASP A 365 -21.50 10.03 -3.25
C ASP A 365 -21.07 8.58 -3.41
N TYR A 366 -21.79 7.65 -2.76
CA TYR A 366 -21.53 6.22 -2.89
C TYR A 366 -21.76 5.72 -4.32
N GLU A 367 -22.87 6.08 -4.95
CA GLU A 367 -23.20 5.70 -6.33
C GLU A 367 -22.17 6.24 -7.32
N LEU A 368 -21.81 7.53 -7.21
CA LEU A 368 -20.77 8.15 -8.03
C LEU A 368 -19.39 7.49 -7.85
N ASN A 369 -19.09 7.03 -6.65
CA ASN A 369 -17.81 6.40 -6.37
C ASN A 369 -17.79 4.91 -6.79
N ALA A 370 -18.91 4.21 -6.79
CA ALA A 370 -18.97 2.77 -7.07
C ALA A 370 -18.40 2.42 -8.44
N ILE A 371 -18.78 3.16 -9.49
CA ILE A 371 -18.24 2.94 -10.84
C ILE A 371 -16.76 3.24 -10.93
N ARG A 372 -16.27 4.31 -10.27
CA ARG A 372 -14.85 4.66 -10.23
C ARG A 372 -14.02 3.57 -9.57
N VAL A 373 -14.52 3.03 -8.45
CA VAL A 373 -13.88 1.92 -7.73
C VAL A 373 -13.90 0.64 -8.57
N MET A 374 -15.00 0.34 -9.27
CA MET A 374 -15.07 -0.82 -10.15
C MET A 374 -14.03 -0.72 -11.28
N LEU A 375 -13.93 0.41 -11.94
CA LEU A 375 -12.91 0.65 -12.97
C LEU A 375 -11.50 0.53 -12.41
N ARG A 376 -11.22 1.15 -11.27
CA ARG A 376 -9.93 1.09 -10.58
C ARG A 376 -9.55 -0.33 -10.16
N SER A 377 -10.52 -1.16 -9.76
CA SER A 377 -10.29 -2.51 -9.26
C SER A 377 -9.60 -3.43 -10.27
N LYS A 378 -9.73 -3.14 -11.57
CA LYS A 378 -9.13 -3.94 -12.65
C LYS A 378 -7.59 -3.97 -12.56
N SER A 379 -6.99 -2.89 -12.11
CA SER A 379 -5.53 -2.81 -11.92
C SER A 379 -5.01 -3.77 -10.84
N GLY A 380 -5.85 -4.18 -9.89
CA GLY A 380 -5.47 -5.04 -8.77
C GLY A 380 -4.93 -6.41 -9.20
N THR A 381 -5.37 -6.94 -10.34
CA THR A 381 -4.86 -8.21 -10.89
C THR A 381 -3.53 -8.08 -11.62
N ILE A 382 -3.05 -6.84 -11.85
CA ILE A 382 -1.81 -6.52 -12.58
C ILE A 382 -0.75 -6.00 -11.61
N ALA A 383 -1.09 -4.99 -10.81
CA ALA A 383 -0.18 -4.32 -9.88
C ALA A 383 0.34 -5.26 -8.78
N GLY A 384 1.52 -5.02 -8.25
CA GLY A 384 2.15 -5.85 -7.21
C GLY A 384 2.48 -7.28 -7.67
N GLY A 385 2.79 -7.44 -8.95
CA GLY A 385 2.98 -8.72 -9.66
C GLY A 385 1.65 -9.23 -10.24
N SER A 386 1.62 -9.44 -11.56
CA SER A 386 0.41 -9.90 -12.23
C SER A 386 -0.08 -11.24 -11.68
N GLN A 387 -1.32 -11.59 -11.95
CA GLN A 387 -1.92 -12.87 -11.55
C GLN A 387 -1.08 -14.05 -12.03
N GLU A 388 -0.53 -13.97 -13.25
CA GLU A 388 0.34 -14.97 -13.85
C GLU A 388 1.66 -15.10 -13.09
N VAL A 389 2.29 -13.99 -12.73
CA VAL A 389 3.52 -13.98 -11.90
C VAL A 389 3.25 -14.59 -10.53
N GLN A 390 2.12 -14.24 -9.89
CA GLN A 390 1.75 -14.81 -8.60
C GLN A 390 1.46 -16.31 -8.72
N ASN A 391 0.77 -16.76 -9.78
CA ASN A 391 0.53 -18.17 -10.03
C ASN A 391 1.85 -18.95 -10.23
N ASN A 392 2.82 -18.39 -10.95
CA ASN A 392 4.14 -18.98 -11.09
C ASN A 392 4.87 -19.11 -9.75
N ILE A 393 4.77 -18.11 -8.89
CA ILE A 393 5.35 -18.18 -7.54
C ILE A 393 4.66 -19.27 -6.71
N ILE A 394 3.34 -19.35 -6.75
CA ILE A 394 2.56 -20.39 -6.06
C ILE A 394 2.96 -21.77 -6.59
N ALA A 395 2.99 -21.98 -7.91
CA ALA A 395 3.35 -23.23 -8.53
C ALA A 395 4.74 -23.72 -8.10
N LYS A 396 5.75 -22.84 -8.20
CA LYS A 396 7.14 -23.19 -7.90
C LYS A 396 7.46 -23.28 -6.41
N ARG A 397 6.95 -22.33 -5.60
CA ARG A 397 7.38 -22.17 -4.20
C ARG A 397 6.46 -22.84 -3.19
N ILE A 398 5.19 -23.04 -3.51
CA ILE A 398 4.22 -23.68 -2.62
C ILE A 398 3.93 -25.10 -3.06
N LEU A 399 3.65 -25.30 -4.35
CA LEU A 399 3.31 -26.62 -4.90
C LEU A 399 4.51 -27.45 -5.31
N GLY A 400 5.72 -26.86 -5.41
CA GLY A 400 6.94 -27.57 -5.80
C GLY A 400 6.91 -28.07 -7.25
N LEU A 401 6.12 -27.46 -8.12
CA LEU A 401 6.01 -27.88 -9.53
C LEU A 401 7.30 -27.52 -10.29
N PRO A 402 7.67 -28.32 -11.33
CA PRO A 402 8.86 -28.10 -12.13
C PRO A 402 8.86 -26.72 -12.80
N ASP A 403 10.07 -26.15 -12.96
CA ASP A 403 10.25 -24.94 -13.78
C ASP A 403 10.36 -25.34 -15.25
N THR A 404 9.34 -25.00 -16.05
CA THR A 404 9.31 -25.31 -17.48
C THR A 404 10.08 -24.31 -18.34
N THR A 405 10.61 -23.21 -17.75
CA THR A 405 11.33 -22.16 -18.51
C THR A 405 12.78 -22.51 -18.86
N HIS A 406 13.30 -23.65 -18.40
CA HIS A 406 14.67 -24.13 -18.67
C HIS A 406 14.76 -25.39 -19.57
N SER A 407 13.68 -25.73 -20.26
CA SER A 407 13.67 -26.90 -21.16
C SER A 407 13.73 -26.51 -22.63
N THR A 408 14.70 -25.65 -22.99
CA THR A 408 15.24 -25.55 -24.39
C THR A 408 16.67 -25.07 -24.36
#